data_b29e7b8e43032b975a3fb6c926e2fc7d
#
_entry.id   b29e7b8e43032b975a3fb6c926e2fc7d
#
_cell.length_a   1.000
_cell.length_b   1.000
_cell.length_c   1.000
_cell.angle_alpha   90.00
_cell.angle_beta   90.00
_cell.angle_gamma   90.00
#
_symmetry.space_group_name_H-M   'P 1'
#
loop_
_entity.id
_entity.type
_entity.pdbx_description
1 polymer ?
#
loop_
_entity_poly.entity_id
_entity_poly.type
_entity_poly.pdbx_seq_one_letter_code
_entity_poly.pdbx_strand_id
1 'polypeptide(L)'
;SEKLSVSGEKRKILIAGPIADENYRDWYTGVASYAISVRKAFEMHFDKEALSFDNGYDYVAVKSKANGKYMSVGDDGKISFSADKITERELFELHKWDKSVYNFKSLFNGKYVTENGTYSASSETPYEWFIKEWFKPHEYGEYVYFESWHDDSVYVNENGELAVKPTCRPSENRLFTIETVSRGTERLHALAHKSDIVIYCAGNHPMQVARECYDRETLALPSHQHEQIMSLPSEKLVLMLISSYPYAIVSESKHASAVIYSSHCGAEMGNAVYSTIFGENNPAARCPITWYRSEHELPDIKEYDIITSRSTYMYYDGEPLYPFGFGLSYSSFEYSDLTVNALDDCIKISVNVKNTSDTDGDEVVQIYFSADTAPERISKLCGFERVTIKAGETAKLSLEIPKERLEAYSTVNGRMEIFSGKYSFMAGASSKDIRCTADVMISGAEASFRKCGETVYCKNNDSIFRGSLGFSNAKNDWYVKFGDWGGNVSFESCQFDGADHMIVYAS
;
A
#
# COMPACT_ATOMS: atom_id res chain seq x y z
N SER A 1 10.99 21.31 8.22
CA SER A 1 11.59 20.52 7.12
C SER A 1 12.44 21.47 6.29
N GLU A 2 13.76 21.35 6.38
CA GLU A 2 14.64 22.09 5.47
C GLU A 2 14.33 21.60 4.05
N LYS A 3 13.99 22.55 3.18
CA LYS A 3 13.82 22.28 1.74
C LYS A 3 15.06 21.57 1.24
N LEU A 4 14.92 20.48 0.51
CA LEU A 4 15.94 19.96 -0.40
C LEU A 4 16.13 20.98 -1.55
N SER A 5 16.36 22.25 -1.23
CA SER A 5 16.60 23.28 -2.24
C SER A 5 18.00 23.11 -2.79
N VAL A 6 18.08 22.50 -3.95
CA VAL A 6 19.30 22.34 -4.72
C VAL A 6 19.53 23.61 -5.52
N SER A 7 19.97 24.66 -4.87
CA SER A 7 20.38 25.88 -5.57
C SER A 7 21.86 25.79 -5.97
N GLY A 8 22.13 25.79 -7.27
CA GLY A 8 23.34 26.38 -7.87
C GLY A 8 24.65 25.61 -7.85
N GLU A 9 24.82 24.48 -7.18
CA GLU A 9 26.05 23.69 -7.20
C GLU A 9 25.89 22.42 -8.09
N LYS A 10 26.96 22.02 -8.79
CA LYS A 10 27.03 20.77 -9.56
C LYS A 10 26.98 19.56 -8.61
N ARG A 11 25.78 19.23 -8.09
CA ARG A 11 25.59 18.08 -7.22
C ARG A 11 25.55 16.80 -8.04
N LYS A 12 26.15 15.75 -7.51
CA LYS A 12 26.06 14.39 -8.05
C LYS A 12 24.87 13.66 -7.45
N ILE A 13 23.98 13.18 -8.29
CA ILE A 13 22.76 12.52 -7.89
C ILE A 13 22.78 11.06 -8.36
N LEU A 14 22.51 10.15 -7.45
CA LEU A 14 22.24 8.76 -7.76
C LEU A 14 20.74 8.53 -7.81
N ILE A 15 20.21 8.13 -8.95
CA ILE A 15 18.87 7.59 -9.09
C ILE A 15 18.98 6.08 -8.99
N ALA A 16 18.27 5.48 -8.05
CA ALA A 16 18.47 4.09 -7.66
C ALA A 16 17.16 3.34 -7.46
N GLY A 17 17.25 2.01 -7.49
CA GLY A 17 16.17 1.11 -7.12
C GLY A 17 15.33 0.60 -8.28
N PRO A 18 14.53 -0.47 -8.02
CA PRO A 18 13.89 -1.28 -9.06
C PRO A 18 12.81 -0.55 -9.87
N ILE A 19 12.26 0.55 -9.33
CA ILE A 19 11.17 1.31 -9.97
C ILE A 19 11.67 2.63 -10.57
N ALA A 20 12.94 2.96 -10.40
CA ALA A 20 13.48 4.27 -10.78
C ALA A 20 13.36 4.59 -12.28
N ASP A 21 13.48 3.59 -13.15
CA ASP A 21 13.37 3.74 -14.60
C ASP A 21 12.10 3.11 -15.19
N GLU A 22 11.14 2.83 -14.33
CA GLU A 22 9.89 2.18 -14.71
C GLU A 22 8.69 3.12 -14.46
N ASN A 23 7.66 2.95 -15.27
CA ASN A 23 6.36 3.58 -15.08
C ASN A 23 5.31 2.48 -15.26
N TYR A 24 5.17 1.65 -14.22
CA TYR A 24 4.28 0.49 -14.26
C TYR A 24 2.82 0.90 -14.36
N ARG A 25 2.06 0.09 -15.05
CA ARG A 25 0.61 0.21 -15.18
C ARG A 25 -0.04 -1.14 -14.87
N ASP A 26 -1.24 -1.09 -14.38
CA ASP A 26 -2.11 -2.24 -14.21
C ASP A 26 -3.12 -2.37 -15.37
N TRP A 27 -4.08 -3.28 -15.24
CA TRP A 27 -5.12 -3.50 -16.25
C TRP A 27 -6.11 -2.34 -16.39
N TYR A 28 -6.26 -1.54 -15.33
CA TYR A 28 -7.23 -0.45 -15.23
C TYR A 28 -6.62 0.89 -15.67
N THR A 29 -5.31 0.96 -15.72
CA THR A 29 -4.57 2.11 -16.23
C THR A 29 -4.68 2.16 -17.76
N GLY A 30 -5.17 3.23 -18.30
CA GLY A 30 -5.23 3.44 -19.75
C GLY A 30 -3.85 3.39 -20.42
N VAL A 31 -3.83 3.31 -21.75
CA VAL A 31 -2.60 3.36 -22.53
C VAL A 31 -2.21 4.82 -22.73
N ALA A 32 -1.10 5.24 -22.14
CA ALA A 32 -0.49 6.54 -22.39
C ALA A 32 0.36 6.50 -23.67
N SER A 33 0.36 7.60 -24.42
CA SER A 33 1.21 7.74 -25.62
C SER A 33 2.70 7.87 -25.28
N TYR A 34 3.03 8.23 -24.05
CA TYR A 34 4.38 8.33 -23.49
C TYR A 34 4.32 8.12 -21.98
N ALA A 35 5.49 7.87 -21.38
CA ALA A 35 5.66 7.82 -19.93
C ALA A 35 7.04 8.37 -19.56
N ILE A 36 7.09 9.13 -18.47
CA ILE A 36 8.32 9.72 -17.93
C ILE A 36 8.58 9.07 -16.58
N SER A 37 9.60 8.19 -16.54
CA SER A 37 10.09 7.58 -15.30
C SER A 37 10.79 8.62 -14.42
N VAL A 38 11.05 8.29 -13.15
CA VAL A 38 11.84 9.17 -12.27
C VAL A 38 13.21 9.44 -12.89
N ARG A 39 13.91 8.39 -13.35
CA ARG A 39 15.20 8.53 -14.04
C ARG A 39 15.11 9.49 -15.21
N LYS A 40 14.18 9.28 -16.11
CA LYS A 40 14.01 10.09 -17.32
C LYS A 40 13.74 11.56 -17.00
N ALA A 41 12.92 11.85 -15.98
CA ALA A 41 12.68 13.23 -15.56
C ALA A 41 13.98 13.92 -15.11
N PHE A 42 14.81 13.23 -14.33
CA PHE A 42 16.09 13.80 -13.90
C PHE A 42 17.07 13.97 -15.09
N GLU A 43 17.11 13.05 -16.03
CA GLU A 43 17.93 13.18 -17.27
C GLU A 43 17.51 14.37 -18.14
N MET A 44 16.29 14.87 -18.01
CA MET A 44 15.84 16.08 -18.72
C MET A 44 16.35 17.39 -18.08
N HIS A 45 16.76 17.35 -16.81
CA HIS A 45 17.12 18.54 -16.03
C HIS A 45 18.60 18.59 -15.61
N PHE A 46 19.32 17.48 -15.73
CA PHE A 46 20.73 17.39 -15.32
C PHE A 46 21.62 16.86 -16.43
N ASP A 47 22.88 17.35 -16.45
CA ASP A 47 23.90 16.79 -17.33
C ASP A 47 24.24 15.34 -16.92
N LYS A 48 24.65 14.54 -17.92
CA LYS A 48 24.98 13.11 -17.70
C LYS A 48 26.07 12.87 -16.66
N GLU A 49 27.03 13.82 -16.54
CA GLU A 49 28.12 13.75 -15.59
C GLU A 49 27.65 13.97 -14.12
N ALA A 50 26.49 14.59 -13.94
CA ALA A 50 25.89 14.83 -12.64
C ALA A 50 25.00 13.66 -12.18
N LEU A 51 24.61 12.77 -13.08
CA LEU A 51 23.70 11.66 -12.80
C LEU A 51 24.42 10.32 -12.84
N SER A 52 24.04 9.45 -11.91
CA SER A 52 24.32 8.02 -11.94
C SER A 52 23.03 7.25 -11.78
N PHE A 53 22.97 6.07 -12.36
CA PHE A 53 21.80 5.19 -12.26
C PHE A 53 22.22 3.75 -12.05
N ASP A 54 21.50 3.05 -11.16
CA ASP A 54 21.52 1.59 -11.02
C ASP A 54 20.17 1.11 -10.44
N ASN A 55 19.55 0.13 -11.10
CA ASN A 55 18.25 -0.42 -10.67
C ASN A 55 18.37 -1.35 -9.43
N GLY A 56 19.56 -1.70 -9.03
CA GLY A 56 19.83 -2.50 -7.84
C GLY A 56 19.60 -4.01 -7.99
N TYR A 57 19.19 -4.52 -9.15
CA TYR A 57 19.02 -5.95 -9.32
C TYR A 57 20.36 -6.69 -9.37
N ASP A 58 20.42 -7.86 -8.74
CA ASP A 58 21.57 -8.75 -8.86
C ASP A 58 21.70 -9.25 -10.29
N TYR A 59 22.95 -9.28 -10.80
CA TYR A 59 23.26 -9.96 -12.04
C TYR A 59 23.67 -11.40 -11.70
N VAL A 60 22.93 -12.35 -12.27
CA VAL A 60 23.06 -13.76 -11.96
C VAL A 60 23.28 -14.60 -13.21
N ALA A 61 23.90 -15.76 -13.04
CA ALA A 61 23.93 -16.85 -14.00
C ALA A 61 23.23 -18.08 -13.41
N VAL A 62 22.42 -18.76 -14.20
CA VAL A 62 21.68 -19.96 -13.78
C VAL A 62 22.32 -21.19 -14.39
N LYS A 63 22.67 -22.18 -13.56
CA LYS A 63 23.35 -23.40 -13.99
C LYS A 63 22.47 -24.61 -13.75
N SER A 64 22.33 -25.49 -14.75
CA SER A 64 21.59 -26.74 -14.61
C SER A 64 22.45 -27.82 -13.95
N LYS A 65 21.87 -28.54 -13.00
CA LYS A 65 22.50 -29.73 -12.39
C LYS A 65 22.65 -30.87 -13.38
N ALA A 66 21.70 -31.04 -14.31
CA ALA A 66 21.67 -32.20 -15.22
C ALA A 66 22.88 -32.28 -16.17
N ASN A 67 23.35 -31.15 -16.68
CA ASN A 67 24.42 -31.09 -17.67
C ASN A 67 25.59 -30.17 -17.31
N GLY A 68 25.47 -29.44 -16.18
CA GLY A 68 26.49 -28.50 -15.71
C GLY A 68 26.67 -27.25 -16.58
N LYS A 69 25.75 -26.99 -17.50
CA LYS A 69 25.81 -25.83 -18.40
C LYS A 69 25.00 -24.66 -17.87
N TYR A 70 25.36 -23.44 -18.30
CA TYR A 70 24.65 -22.20 -17.98
C TYR A 70 23.49 -21.94 -18.94
N MET A 71 22.45 -21.32 -18.40
CA MET A 71 21.34 -20.76 -19.15
C MET A 71 21.84 -19.65 -20.05
N SER A 72 21.59 -19.75 -21.35
CA SER A 72 22.08 -18.84 -22.38
C SER A 72 20.97 -18.40 -23.33
N VAL A 73 21.04 -17.15 -23.79
CA VAL A 73 20.09 -16.56 -24.75
C VAL A 73 20.69 -16.62 -26.15
N GLY A 74 19.99 -17.31 -27.07
CA GLY A 74 20.34 -17.37 -28.49
C GLY A 74 20.05 -16.05 -29.23
N ASP A 75 20.56 -15.93 -30.45
CA ASP A 75 20.27 -14.74 -31.31
C ASP A 75 18.77 -14.60 -31.64
N ASP A 76 18.04 -15.70 -31.64
CA ASP A 76 16.59 -15.77 -31.82
C ASP A 76 15.81 -15.57 -30.50
N GLY A 77 16.51 -15.32 -29.40
CA GLY A 77 15.95 -15.17 -28.05
C GLY A 77 15.67 -16.48 -27.32
N LYS A 78 15.83 -17.65 -27.93
CA LYS A 78 15.58 -18.93 -27.25
C LYS A 78 16.51 -19.17 -26.09
N ILE A 79 15.98 -19.82 -25.06
CA ILE A 79 16.71 -20.20 -23.85
C ILE A 79 17.19 -21.64 -23.96
N SER A 80 18.51 -21.83 -23.79
CA SER A 80 19.13 -23.15 -23.74
C SER A 80 20.19 -23.25 -22.63
N PHE A 81 20.40 -24.43 -22.09
CA PHE A 81 21.50 -24.75 -21.19
C PHE A 81 22.66 -25.38 -21.95
N SER A 82 23.44 -24.55 -22.62
CA SER A 82 24.47 -24.95 -23.59
C SER A 82 25.86 -24.37 -23.30
N ALA A 83 25.97 -23.29 -22.54
CA ALA A 83 27.21 -22.56 -22.33
C ALA A 83 28.08 -23.14 -21.20
N ASP A 84 29.42 -23.19 -21.44
CA ASP A 84 30.41 -23.58 -20.43
C ASP A 84 30.95 -22.42 -19.61
N LYS A 85 30.75 -21.18 -20.09
CA LYS A 85 31.28 -19.96 -19.49
C LYS A 85 30.22 -18.89 -19.46
N ILE A 86 30.36 -17.97 -18.54
CA ILE A 86 29.49 -16.82 -18.40
C ILE A 86 30.00 -15.69 -19.29
N THR A 87 29.16 -15.23 -20.20
CA THR A 87 29.30 -14.01 -21.00
C THR A 87 28.04 -13.17 -20.81
N GLU A 88 27.82 -12.12 -21.59
CA GLU A 88 26.61 -11.32 -21.52
C GLU A 88 25.33 -12.12 -21.81
N ARG A 89 25.43 -13.19 -22.63
CA ARG A 89 24.30 -14.07 -22.97
C ARG A 89 23.81 -14.96 -21.82
N GLU A 90 24.64 -15.21 -20.83
CA GLU A 90 24.37 -16.00 -19.65
C GLU A 90 24.04 -15.14 -18.42
N LEU A 91 24.07 -13.80 -18.56
CA LEU A 91 23.77 -12.88 -17.48
C LEU A 91 22.33 -12.39 -17.52
N PHE A 92 21.71 -12.44 -16.36
CA PHE A 92 20.32 -12.00 -16.16
C PHE A 92 20.22 -11.08 -14.95
N GLU A 93 19.39 -10.04 -15.02
CA GLU A 93 18.86 -9.40 -13.82
C GLU A 93 17.87 -10.34 -13.16
N LEU A 94 18.02 -10.55 -11.87
CA LEU A 94 17.09 -11.34 -11.06
C LEU A 94 16.16 -10.40 -10.31
N HIS A 95 14.90 -10.35 -10.74
CA HIS A 95 13.84 -9.58 -10.09
C HIS A 95 13.11 -10.46 -9.09
N LYS A 96 13.15 -10.09 -7.81
CA LYS A 96 12.48 -10.79 -6.70
C LYS A 96 11.38 -9.87 -6.15
N TRP A 97 10.15 -10.02 -6.60
CA TRP A 97 9.05 -9.17 -6.16
C TRP A 97 8.43 -9.62 -4.84
N ASP A 98 8.47 -10.92 -4.60
CA ASP A 98 8.01 -11.55 -3.38
C ASP A 98 8.82 -12.83 -3.18
N LYS A 99 8.65 -13.53 -2.07
CA LYS A 99 9.29 -14.85 -1.84
C LYS A 99 8.89 -15.87 -2.90
N SER A 100 7.71 -15.71 -3.47
CA SER A 100 7.09 -16.63 -4.41
C SER A 100 7.27 -16.29 -5.89
N VAL A 101 7.83 -15.12 -6.25
CA VAL A 101 7.88 -14.65 -7.65
C VAL A 101 9.27 -14.16 -8.03
N TYR A 102 9.90 -14.86 -8.98
CA TYR A 102 11.12 -14.42 -9.65
C TYR A 102 10.87 -14.16 -11.12
N ASN A 103 11.56 -13.15 -11.68
CA ASN A 103 11.69 -12.97 -13.12
C ASN A 103 13.17 -12.88 -13.47
N PHE A 104 13.51 -13.33 -14.67
CA PHE A 104 14.85 -13.20 -15.24
C PHE A 104 14.77 -12.27 -16.45
N LYS A 105 15.51 -11.17 -16.43
CA LYS A 105 15.65 -10.24 -17.56
C LYS A 105 17.05 -10.34 -18.13
N SER A 106 17.17 -10.71 -19.40
CA SER A 106 18.46 -10.93 -20.06
C SER A 106 19.22 -9.61 -20.22
N LEU A 107 20.49 -9.57 -19.85
CA LEU A 107 21.37 -8.45 -20.14
C LEU A 107 21.72 -8.37 -21.62
N PHE A 108 21.74 -9.49 -22.35
CA PHE A 108 22.08 -9.56 -23.76
C PHE A 108 21.09 -8.81 -24.67
N ASN A 109 19.78 -8.98 -24.46
CA ASN A 109 18.76 -8.38 -25.32
C ASN A 109 17.74 -7.50 -24.58
N GLY A 110 17.88 -7.33 -23.26
CA GLY A 110 17.01 -6.49 -22.42
C GLY A 110 15.61 -7.04 -22.19
N LYS A 111 15.32 -8.30 -22.58
CA LYS A 111 13.98 -8.89 -22.52
C LYS A 111 13.83 -9.88 -21.40
N TYR A 112 12.60 -10.01 -20.90
CA TYR A 112 12.24 -10.99 -19.89
C TYR A 112 12.12 -12.38 -20.49
N VAL A 113 12.57 -13.37 -19.72
CA VAL A 113 12.38 -14.79 -20.02
C VAL A 113 10.92 -15.14 -19.81
N THR A 114 10.23 -15.55 -20.87
CA THR A 114 8.80 -15.83 -20.90
C THR A 114 8.51 -17.25 -21.41
N GLU A 115 7.44 -17.85 -20.89
CA GLU A 115 6.97 -19.19 -21.23
C GLU A 115 5.96 -19.13 -22.38
N ASN A 116 6.25 -19.85 -23.48
CA ASN A 116 5.35 -20.07 -24.62
C ASN A 116 5.43 -21.52 -25.10
N GLY A 117 5.30 -22.48 -24.15
CA GLY A 117 5.54 -23.92 -24.34
C GLY A 117 7.02 -24.29 -24.16
N THR A 118 7.93 -23.51 -24.69
CA THR A 118 9.35 -23.40 -24.32
C THR A 118 9.64 -21.98 -23.86
N TYR A 119 10.80 -21.75 -23.26
CA TYR A 119 11.17 -20.41 -22.79
C TYR A 119 12.01 -19.65 -23.80
N SER A 120 11.76 -18.33 -23.87
CA SER A 120 12.56 -17.39 -24.66
C SER A 120 12.66 -16.03 -23.95
N ALA A 121 13.76 -15.31 -24.10
CA ALA A 121 13.91 -13.93 -23.68
C ALA A 121 13.28 -13.02 -24.75
N SER A 122 11.96 -12.82 -24.69
CA SER A 122 11.17 -12.20 -25.76
C SER A 122 10.16 -11.14 -25.28
N SER A 123 9.80 -11.09 -24.00
CA SER A 123 8.84 -10.13 -23.46
C SER A 123 9.52 -8.82 -23.07
N GLU A 124 8.92 -7.68 -23.43
CA GLU A 124 9.41 -6.34 -23.02
C GLU A 124 9.07 -6.02 -21.57
N THR A 125 7.92 -6.51 -21.08
CA THR A 125 7.44 -6.27 -19.72
C THR A 125 6.47 -7.37 -19.29
N PRO A 126 6.51 -7.81 -18.04
CA PRO A 126 5.47 -8.65 -17.48
C PRO A 126 4.15 -7.88 -17.41
N TYR A 127 3.21 -8.21 -18.30
CA TYR A 127 1.94 -7.47 -18.40
C TYR A 127 0.86 -8.35 -18.97
N GLU A 128 0.04 -8.96 -18.46
CA GLU A 128 -1.16 -9.67 -18.93
C GLU A 128 -1.85 -10.33 -17.74
N TRP A 129 -3.05 -10.87 -17.96
CA TRP A 129 -3.72 -11.66 -16.93
C TRP A 129 -2.86 -12.86 -16.50
N PHE A 130 -2.23 -13.53 -17.45
CA PHE A 130 -1.29 -14.62 -17.22
C PHE A 130 0.14 -14.10 -17.34
N ILE A 131 0.85 -13.98 -16.22
CA ILE A 131 2.23 -13.50 -16.19
C ILE A 131 3.17 -14.68 -16.50
N LYS A 132 3.43 -14.90 -17.76
CA LYS A 132 4.25 -16.02 -18.28
C LYS A 132 5.74 -15.89 -17.95
N GLU A 133 6.14 -14.76 -17.41
CA GLU A 133 7.48 -14.45 -16.93
C GLU A 133 7.72 -14.91 -15.50
N TRP A 134 6.72 -15.50 -14.82
CA TRP A 134 6.87 -15.98 -13.46
C TRP A 134 7.63 -17.29 -13.37
N PHE A 135 8.61 -17.30 -12.48
CA PHE A 135 9.29 -18.48 -11.95
C PHE A 135 9.00 -18.53 -10.45
N LYS A 136 8.27 -19.55 -10.00
CA LYS A 136 8.00 -19.78 -8.57
C LYS A 136 9.13 -20.60 -7.99
N PRO A 137 10.03 -20.04 -7.15
CA PRO A 137 11.20 -20.72 -6.64
C PRO A 137 10.85 -21.63 -5.46
N HIS A 138 11.49 -22.78 -5.42
CA HIS A 138 11.44 -23.74 -4.32
C HIS A 138 12.85 -24.19 -3.96
N GLU A 139 13.23 -24.05 -2.70
CA GLU A 139 14.54 -24.50 -2.21
C GLU A 139 14.62 -26.02 -2.11
N TYR A 140 15.75 -26.60 -2.53
CA TYR A 140 16.04 -28.02 -2.46
C TYR A 140 17.52 -28.27 -2.15
N GLY A 141 17.88 -28.22 -0.88
CA GLY A 141 19.28 -28.28 -0.44
C GLY A 141 20.08 -27.07 -0.94
N GLU A 142 21.15 -27.31 -1.69
CA GLU A 142 21.94 -26.25 -2.34
C GLU A 142 21.38 -25.80 -3.69
N TYR A 143 20.30 -26.41 -4.15
CA TYR A 143 19.65 -26.15 -5.43
C TYR A 143 18.34 -25.43 -5.24
N VAL A 144 17.85 -24.84 -6.33
CA VAL A 144 16.49 -24.33 -6.49
C VAL A 144 15.82 -25.06 -7.65
N TYR A 145 14.52 -25.32 -7.56
CA TYR A 145 13.70 -25.68 -8.71
C TYR A 145 12.57 -24.66 -8.88
N PHE A 146 12.01 -24.61 -10.07
CA PHE A 146 10.96 -23.66 -10.38
C PHE A 146 9.68 -24.33 -10.84
N GLU A 147 8.57 -23.66 -10.55
CA GLU A 147 7.29 -23.88 -11.20
C GLU A 147 6.93 -22.64 -12.03
N SER A 148 6.19 -22.84 -13.11
CA SER A 148 5.72 -21.78 -14.00
C SER A 148 4.55 -21.01 -13.38
N TRP A 149 4.05 -20.01 -14.10
CA TRP A 149 2.89 -19.20 -13.68
C TRP A 149 1.62 -20.03 -13.37
N HIS A 150 1.46 -21.21 -13.97
CA HIS A 150 0.33 -22.11 -13.78
C HIS A 150 0.71 -23.44 -13.09
N ASP A 151 1.75 -23.39 -12.27
CA ASP A 151 2.23 -24.48 -11.38
C ASP A 151 2.81 -25.71 -12.11
N ASP A 152 3.14 -25.61 -13.39
CA ASP A 152 3.86 -26.65 -14.10
C ASP A 152 5.35 -26.65 -13.76
N SER A 153 5.93 -27.84 -13.78
CA SER A 153 7.36 -28.05 -13.50
C SER A 153 8.24 -27.49 -14.61
N VAL A 154 9.12 -26.56 -14.27
CA VAL A 154 10.18 -26.07 -15.17
C VAL A 154 11.34 -27.06 -15.19
N TYR A 155 11.82 -27.45 -16.38
CA TYR A 155 12.90 -28.42 -16.54
C TYR A 155 13.72 -28.18 -17.81
N VAL A 156 14.93 -28.76 -17.85
CA VAL A 156 15.77 -28.82 -19.05
C VAL A 156 15.47 -30.12 -19.81
N ASN A 157 15.04 -29.99 -21.07
CA ASN A 157 14.74 -31.13 -21.93
C ASN A 157 16.01 -31.76 -22.53
N GLU A 158 15.85 -32.83 -23.30
CA GLU A 158 16.97 -33.58 -23.90
C GLU A 158 17.80 -32.76 -24.92
N ASN A 159 17.19 -31.70 -25.47
CA ASN A 159 17.85 -30.76 -26.37
C ASN A 159 18.59 -29.63 -25.63
N GLY A 160 18.55 -29.63 -24.29
CA GLY A 160 19.08 -28.54 -23.46
C GLY A 160 18.22 -27.31 -23.40
N GLU A 161 16.97 -27.34 -23.87
CA GLU A 161 16.05 -26.20 -23.85
C GLU A 161 15.27 -26.16 -22.52
N LEU A 162 14.96 -24.96 -22.03
CA LEU A 162 14.07 -24.79 -20.88
C LEU A 162 12.62 -24.96 -21.32
N ALA A 163 11.88 -25.83 -20.64
CA ALA A 163 10.51 -26.20 -20.98
C ALA A 163 9.66 -26.45 -19.74
N VAL A 164 8.36 -26.65 -19.92
CA VAL A 164 7.40 -26.99 -18.87
C VAL A 164 6.80 -28.37 -19.09
N LYS A 165 6.42 -29.03 -18.01
CA LYS A 165 5.64 -30.27 -17.99
C LYS A 165 4.76 -30.31 -16.73
N PRO A 166 3.69 -31.13 -16.72
CA PRO A 166 2.85 -31.27 -15.53
C PRO A 166 3.65 -31.50 -14.27
N THR A 167 3.18 -30.95 -13.15
CA THR A 167 3.87 -30.99 -11.86
C THR A 167 4.36 -32.38 -11.49
N CYS A 168 5.63 -32.48 -11.18
CA CYS A 168 6.30 -33.72 -10.80
C CYS A 168 7.37 -33.47 -9.73
N ARG A 169 7.84 -34.55 -9.10
CA ARG A 169 8.91 -34.46 -8.09
C ARG A 169 10.20 -33.88 -8.69
N PRO A 170 11.00 -33.15 -7.90
CA PRO A 170 12.31 -32.68 -8.32
C PRO A 170 13.19 -33.83 -8.83
N SER A 171 13.81 -33.62 -9.99
CA SER A 171 14.79 -34.51 -10.64
C SER A 171 15.95 -33.65 -11.10
N GLU A 172 17.10 -34.26 -11.45
CA GLU A 172 18.31 -33.48 -11.77
C GLU A 172 18.10 -32.43 -12.86
N ASN A 173 17.25 -32.68 -13.85
CA ASN A 173 16.94 -31.76 -14.92
C ASN A 173 15.97 -30.63 -14.51
N ARG A 174 15.50 -30.60 -13.26
CA ARG A 174 14.73 -29.53 -12.64
C ARG A 174 15.53 -28.72 -11.61
N LEU A 175 16.75 -29.17 -11.30
CA LEU A 175 17.57 -28.54 -10.26
C LEU A 175 18.56 -27.57 -10.87
N PHE A 176 18.59 -26.38 -10.31
CA PHE A 176 19.42 -25.28 -10.77
C PHE A 176 20.21 -24.69 -9.61
N THR A 177 21.36 -24.11 -9.90
CA THR A 177 22.04 -23.15 -9.02
C THR A 177 21.97 -21.76 -9.61
N ILE A 178 21.77 -20.76 -8.76
CA ILE A 178 21.80 -19.34 -9.13
C ILE A 178 23.12 -18.78 -8.59
N GLU A 179 24.03 -18.45 -9.49
CA GLU A 179 25.33 -17.86 -9.15
C GLU A 179 25.23 -16.35 -9.29
N THR A 180 25.40 -15.60 -8.18
CA THR A 180 25.44 -14.13 -8.22
C THR A 180 26.81 -13.68 -8.74
N VAL A 181 26.80 -13.01 -9.89
CA VAL A 181 28.01 -12.50 -10.54
C VAL A 181 28.31 -11.07 -10.13
N SER A 182 27.27 -10.26 -9.90
CA SER A 182 27.39 -8.90 -9.41
C SER A 182 26.21 -8.56 -8.50
N ARG A 183 26.49 -8.14 -7.27
CA ARG A 183 25.45 -7.74 -6.32
C ARG A 183 25.00 -6.32 -6.57
N GLY A 184 23.69 -6.12 -6.70
CA GLY A 184 23.08 -4.81 -6.84
C GLY A 184 23.39 -3.90 -5.64
N THR A 185 23.31 -4.44 -4.44
CA THR A 185 23.63 -3.71 -3.20
C THR A 185 25.05 -3.14 -3.21
N GLU A 186 26.05 -3.92 -3.66
CA GLU A 186 27.45 -3.48 -3.74
C GLU A 186 27.64 -2.36 -4.77
N ARG A 187 27.00 -2.48 -5.94
CA ARG A 187 27.05 -1.44 -6.99
C ARG A 187 26.40 -0.15 -6.51
N LEU A 188 25.22 -0.23 -5.88
CA LEU A 188 24.52 0.93 -5.32
C LEU A 188 25.35 1.62 -4.25
N HIS A 189 25.95 0.86 -3.33
CA HIS A 189 26.81 1.40 -2.29
C HIS A 189 28.02 2.15 -2.88
N ALA A 190 28.69 1.58 -3.88
CA ALA A 190 29.82 2.21 -4.55
C ALA A 190 29.45 3.52 -5.28
N LEU A 191 28.25 3.59 -5.85
CA LEU A 191 27.73 4.80 -6.50
C LEU A 191 27.28 5.86 -5.47
N ALA A 192 26.63 5.45 -4.38
CA ALA A 192 26.15 6.34 -3.34
C ALA A 192 27.30 7.09 -2.65
N HIS A 193 28.47 6.47 -2.46
CA HIS A 193 29.65 7.13 -1.92
C HIS A 193 30.17 8.28 -2.80
N LYS A 194 29.92 8.23 -4.11
CA LYS A 194 30.34 9.24 -5.08
C LYS A 194 29.26 10.31 -5.34
N SER A 195 28.12 10.17 -4.72
CA SER A 195 26.94 11.03 -4.90
C SER A 195 26.69 11.89 -3.67
N ASP A 196 26.11 13.07 -3.88
CA ASP A 196 25.69 13.98 -2.81
C ASP A 196 24.28 13.69 -2.34
N ILE A 197 23.44 13.16 -3.24
CA ILE A 197 22.05 12.78 -2.97
C ILE A 197 21.79 11.40 -3.60
N VAL A 198 21.04 10.57 -2.91
CA VAL A 198 20.55 9.27 -3.38
C VAL A 198 19.04 9.29 -3.38
N ILE A 199 18.42 9.10 -4.52
CA ILE A 199 16.96 8.93 -4.66
C ILE A 199 16.71 7.47 -4.96
N TYR A 200 16.25 6.73 -3.95
CA TYR A 200 15.97 5.31 -4.07
C TYR A 200 14.47 5.09 -4.28
N CYS A 201 14.10 4.56 -5.44
CA CYS A 201 12.73 4.27 -5.82
C CYS A 201 12.36 2.83 -5.47
N ALA A 202 11.59 2.67 -4.39
CA ALA A 202 11.07 1.40 -3.88
C ALA A 202 9.57 1.25 -4.14
N GLY A 203 9.06 0.04 -4.00
CA GLY A 203 7.62 -0.23 -4.04
C GLY A 203 7.28 -1.55 -4.73
N ASN A 204 6.15 -1.60 -5.41
CA ASN A 204 5.64 -2.82 -6.04
C ASN A 204 5.52 -2.71 -7.57
N HIS A 205 5.52 -3.87 -8.20
CA HIS A 205 5.07 -4.03 -9.57
C HIS A 205 3.58 -4.44 -9.57
N PRO A 206 2.66 -3.56 -10.02
CA PRO A 206 1.22 -3.74 -9.82
C PRO A 206 0.62 -4.94 -10.55
N MET A 207 1.35 -5.51 -11.52
CA MET A 207 0.93 -6.72 -12.23
C MET A 207 1.45 -8.01 -11.61
N GLN A 208 2.42 -7.95 -10.70
CA GLN A 208 3.10 -9.14 -10.18
C GLN A 208 2.79 -9.41 -8.71
N VAL A 209 2.63 -8.36 -7.90
CA VAL A 209 2.42 -8.48 -6.45
C VAL A 209 1.21 -7.66 -6.03
N ALA A 210 0.33 -8.27 -5.24
CA ALA A 210 -0.93 -7.68 -4.78
C ALA A 210 -1.76 -7.12 -5.94
N ARG A 211 -1.94 -7.92 -6.95
CA ARG A 211 -2.85 -7.68 -8.07
C ARG A 211 -4.19 -8.35 -7.81
N GLU A 212 -5.17 -8.09 -8.65
CA GLU A 212 -6.45 -8.81 -8.60
C GLU A 212 -6.24 -10.33 -8.60
N CYS A 213 -6.90 -11.03 -7.69
CA CYS A 213 -6.80 -12.47 -7.46
C CYS A 213 -5.43 -12.99 -6.98
N TYR A 214 -4.50 -12.11 -6.61
CA TYR A 214 -3.20 -12.53 -6.09
C TYR A 214 -2.70 -11.55 -5.02
N ASP A 215 -3.02 -11.84 -3.77
CA ASP A 215 -2.66 -11.00 -2.62
C ASP A 215 -1.18 -11.11 -2.28
N ARG A 216 -0.63 -10.06 -1.67
CA ARG A 216 0.71 -10.10 -1.06
C ARG A 216 0.67 -10.83 0.28
N GLU A 217 1.76 -11.49 0.62
CA GLU A 217 1.86 -12.27 1.86
C GLU A 217 2.23 -11.42 3.09
N THR A 218 2.80 -10.24 2.91
CA THR A 218 3.33 -9.38 3.97
C THR A 218 3.13 -7.90 3.66
N LEU A 219 3.12 -7.07 4.72
CA LEU A 219 3.17 -5.61 4.58
C LEU A 219 4.60 -5.08 4.39
N ALA A 220 5.63 -5.92 4.53
CA ALA A 220 7.02 -5.50 4.36
C ALA A 220 7.35 -5.23 2.88
N LEU A 221 8.35 -4.38 2.63
CA LEU A 221 8.99 -4.29 1.32
C LEU A 221 9.67 -5.62 0.95
N PRO A 222 9.83 -5.94 -0.34
CA PRO A 222 10.69 -7.03 -0.77
C PRO A 222 12.07 -6.95 -0.10
N SER A 223 12.59 -8.11 0.38
CA SER A 223 13.79 -8.16 1.22
C SER A 223 15.00 -7.46 0.59
N HIS A 224 15.19 -7.61 -0.72
CA HIS A 224 16.30 -6.97 -1.42
C HIS A 224 16.19 -5.43 -1.41
N GLN A 225 14.97 -4.87 -1.51
CA GLN A 225 14.76 -3.42 -1.41
C GLN A 225 15.07 -2.92 0.01
N HIS A 226 14.59 -3.66 1.03
CA HIS A 226 14.94 -3.36 2.43
C HIS A 226 16.45 -3.35 2.66
N GLU A 227 17.15 -4.42 2.25
CA GLU A 227 18.61 -4.55 2.40
C GLU A 227 19.36 -3.40 1.70
N GLN A 228 18.96 -3.05 0.50
CA GLN A 228 19.55 -1.95 -0.25
C GLN A 228 19.33 -0.61 0.44
N ILE A 229 18.10 -0.29 0.84
CA ILE A 229 17.78 0.94 1.57
C ILE A 229 18.65 1.06 2.82
N MET A 230 18.73 -0.01 3.62
CA MET A 230 19.49 -0.02 4.88
C MET A 230 21.01 0.03 4.67
N SER A 231 21.51 -0.31 3.48
CA SER A 231 22.94 -0.22 3.14
C SER A 231 23.37 1.15 2.64
N LEU A 232 22.44 2.01 2.23
CA LEU A 232 22.74 3.34 1.69
C LEU A 232 23.00 4.37 2.79
N PRO A 233 23.82 5.41 2.54
CA PRO A 233 24.08 6.47 3.52
C PRO A 233 22.80 7.23 3.89
N SER A 234 22.38 7.15 5.15
CA SER A 234 21.10 7.66 5.64
C SER A 234 20.93 9.17 5.44
N GLU A 235 21.99 9.94 5.62
CA GLU A 235 22.01 11.40 5.51
C GLU A 235 21.81 11.92 4.08
N LYS A 236 22.00 11.06 3.09
CA LYS A 236 21.84 11.39 1.65
C LYS A 236 20.61 10.78 1.02
N LEU A 237 19.92 9.90 1.76
CA LEU A 237 18.89 9.04 1.20
C LEU A 237 17.52 9.72 1.21
N VAL A 238 16.95 9.89 0.04
CA VAL A 238 15.53 10.18 -0.19
C VAL A 238 14.87 8.88 -0.65
N LEU A 239 14.00 8.33 0.18
CA LEU A 239 13.20 7.16 -0.17
C LEU A 239 11.95 7.60 -0.94
N MET A 240 11.90 7.29 -2.22
CA MET A 240 10.72 7.46 -3.06
C MET A 240 9.95 6.15 -3.11
N LEU A 241 8.84 6.07 -2.40
CA LEU A 241 7.98 4.89 -2.36
C LEU A 241 6.87 5.03 -3.40
N ILE A 242 6.85 4.17 -4.41
CA ILE A 242 5.84 4.12 -5.46
C ILE A 242 5.05 2.83 -5.32
N SER A 243 3.80 2.94 -4.87
CA SER A 243 2.99 1.77 -4.54
C SER A 243 1.50 2.07 -4.58
N SER A 244 0.70 1.09 -4.96
CA SER A 244 -0.78 1.17 -4.90
C SER A 244 -1.33 1.02 -3.48
N TYR A 245 -0.52 0.61 -2.51
CA TYR A 245 -0.93 0.29 -1.15
C TYR A 245 0.19 0.58 -0.12
N PRO A 246 -0.14 0.65 1.19
CA PRO A 246 0.84 0.90 2.25
C PRO A 246 1.83 -0.24 2.43
N TYR A 247 3.03 0.12 2.90
CA TYR A 247 4.05 -0.78 3.39
C TYR A 247 4.41 -0.47 4.85
N ALA A 248 4.78 -1.50 5.60
CA ALA A 248 5.29 -1.37 6.97
C ALA A 248 6.79 -0.99 6.95
N ILE A 249 7.09 0.24 6.54
CA ILE A 249 8.46 0.77 6.34
C ILE A 249 9.03 1.45 7.59
N VAL A 250 8.85 0.86 8.77
CA VAL A 250 9.26 1.50 10.04
C VAL A 250 10.76 1.76 10.13
N SER A 251 11.58 0.80 9.75
CA SER A 251 13.04 0.92 9.75
C SER A 251 13.54 1.83 8.65
N GLU A 252 13.01 1.67 7.46
CA GLU A 252 13.38 2.44 6.27
C GLU A 252 13.03 3.92 6.43
N SER A 253 11.85 4.23 6.99
CA SER A 253 11.44 5.62 7.24
C SER A 253 12.27 6.32 8.30
N LYS A 254 12.84 5.58 9.27
CA LYS A 254 13.77 6.12 10.26
C LYS A 254 15.19 6.27 9.72
N HIS A 255 15.55 5.42 8.77
CA HIS A 255 16.88 5.42 8.16
C HIS A 255 17.02 6.51 7.10
N ALA A 256 16.00 6.73 6.26
CA ALA A 256 16.03 7.74 5.22
C ALA A 256 15.91 9.16 5.76
N SER A 257 16.61 10.13 5.14
CA SER A 257 16.48 11.55 5.45
C SER A 257 15.13 12.13 5.10
N ALA A 258 14.48 11.58 4.07
CA ALA A 258 13.12 11.93 3.65
C ALA A 258 12.42 10.74 3.03
N VAL A 259 11.09 10.69 3.18
CA VAL A 259 10.23 9.70 2.52
C VAL A 259 9.18 10.46 1.72
N ILE A 260 9.08 10.13 0.45
CA ILE A 260 8.04 10.62 -0.46
C ILE A 260 7.23 9.42 -0.92
N TYR A 261 5.92 9.49 -0.80
CA TYR A 261 5.00 8.45 -1.26
C TYR A 261 4.18 8.93 -2.45
N SER A 262 4.07 8.10 -3.46
CA SER A 262 3.17 8.26 -4.59
C SER A 262 2.53 6.92 -4.95
N SER A 263 1.29 6.95 -5.41
CA SER A 263 0.73 5.80 -6.14
C SER A 263 1.38 5.67 -7.52
N HIS A 264 1.04 4.60 -8.26
CA HIS A 264 1.39 4.51 -9.69
C HIS A 264 0.59 5.56 -10.45
N CYS A 265 1.20 6.74 -10.61
CA CYS A 265 0.60 7.87 -11.34
C CYS A 265 0.82 7.70 -12.85
N GLY A 266 0.02 8.36 -13.68
CA GLY A 266 0.10 8.27 -15.13
C GLY A 266 1.43 8.72 -15.78
N ALA A 267 1.35 9.24 -16.99
CA ALA A 267 2.51 9.52 -17.83
C ALA A 267 3.56 10.49 -17.24
N GLU A 268 3.15 11.40 -16.36
CA GLU A 268 3.98 12.47 -15.79
C GLU A 268 4.53 12.18 -14.39
N MET A 269 4.52 10.92 -13.94
CA MET A 269 4.98 10.54 -12.61
C MET A 269 6.38 11.05 -12.29
N GLY A 270 7.33 10.88 -13.22
CA GLY A 270 8.72 11.33 -13.00
C GLY A 270 8.83 12.84 -12.83
N ASN A 271 8.11 13.63 -13.63
CA ASN A 271 8.09 15.08 -13.50
C ASN A 271 7.45 15.54 -12.18
N ALA A 272 6.39 14.87 -11.73
CA ALA A 272 5.77 15.15 -10.44
C ALA A 272 6.73 14.87 -9.27
N VAL A 273 7.48 13.77 -9.33
CA VAL A 273 8.52 13.45 -8.33
C VAL A 273 9.64 14.50 -8.36
N TYR A 274 10.15 14.83 -9.53
CA TYR A 274 11.18 15.85 -9.72
C TYR A 274 10.74 17.20 -9.11
N SER A 275 9.61 17.72 -9.55
CA SER A 275 9.11 19.03 -9.09
C SER A 275 8.85 19.06 -7.59
N THR A 276 8.44 17.94 -7.00
CA THR A 276 8.28 17.84 -5.53
C THR A 276 9.63 17.88 -4.82
N ILE A 277 10.62 17.09 -5.25
CA ILE A 277 11.95 17.05 -4.61
C ILE A 277 12.63 18.41 -4.67
N PHE A 278 12.50 19.13 -5.79
CA PHE A 278 13.15 20.44 -5.96
C PHE A 278 12.31 21.63 -5.50
N GLY A 279 11.11 21.38 -4.95
CA GLY A 279 10.26 22.41 -4.34
C GLY A 279 9.54 23.30 -5.36
N GLU A 280 9.47 22.90 -6.62
CA GLU A 280 8.61 23.54 -7.65
C GLU A 280 7.14 23.25 -7.35
N ASN A 281 6.86 22.12 -6.73
CA ASN A 281 5.57 21.74 -6.19
C ASN A 281 5.65 21.59 -4.67
N ASN A 282 4.75 22.25 -3.94
CA ASN A 282 4.60 22.05 -2.51
C ASN A 282 3.60 20.92 -2.23
N PRO A 283 4.03 19.77 -1.67
CA PRO A 283 3.16 18.61 -1.49
C PRO A 283 2.01 18.94 -0.52
N ALA A 284 0.80 18.47 -0.86
CA ALA A 284 -0.40 18.67 -0.07
C ALA A 284 -1.30 17.43 0.00
N ALA A 285 -0.88 16.33 -0.59
CA ALA A 285 -1.62 15.05 -0.52
C ALA A 285 -1.65 14.49 0.90
N ARG A 286 -2.69 13.71 1.19
CA ARG A 286 -2.89 13.06 2.50
C ARG A 286 -3.12 11.57 2.31
N CYS A 287 -2.63 10.76 3.25
CA CYS A 287 -2.83 9.31 3.27
C CYS A 287 -4.32 8.98 3.43
N PRO A 288 -4.95 8.32 2.46
CA PRO A 288 -6.40 8.03 2.50
C PRO A 288 -6.73 6.81 3.35
N ILE A 289 -5.74 6.15 3.92
CA ILE A 289 -5.87 4.96 4.78
C ILE A 289 -4.85 5.00 5.92
N THR A 290 -5.09 4.21 6.96
CA THR A 290 -4.14 4.00 8.06
C THR A 290 -2.99 3.11 7.60
N TRP A 291 -1.74 3.52 7.85
CA TRP A 291 -0.56 2.71 7.61
C TRP A 291 -0.14 2.03 8.91
N TYR A 292 -0.25 0.73 8.97
CA TYR A 292 0.17 -0.07 10.12
C TYR A 292 1.70 -0.24 10.15
N ARG A 293 2.24 -0.47 11.34
CA ARG A 293 3.69 -0.66 11.54
C ARG A 293 4.12 -2.09 11.25
N SER A 294 3.17 -3.03 11.31
CA SER A 294 3.41 -4.46 11.13
C SER A 294 2.11 -5.16 10.75
N GLU A 295 2.20 -6.25 10.02
CA GLU A 295 1.07 -7.16 9.78
C GLU A 295 0.50 -7.79 11.07
N HIS A 296 1.28 -7.84 12.16
CA HIS A 296 0.80 -8.34 13.46
C HIS A 296 -0.23 -7.42 14.14
N GLU A 297 -0.39 -6.20 13.65
CA GLU A 297 -1.42 -5.26 14.08
C GLU A 297 -2.73 -5.41 13.30
N LEU A 298 -2.74 -6.25 12.27
CA LEU A 298 -3.93 -6.51 11.47
C LEU A 298 -4.75 -7.65 12.10
N PRO A 299 -6.09 -7.58 12.03
CA PRO A 299 -6.95 -8.69 12.40
C PRO A 299 -6.80 -9.84 11.40
N ASP A 300 -7.40 -11.00 11.73
CA ASP A 300 -7.56 -12.08 10.75
C ASP A 300 -8.26 -11.55 9.50
N ILE A 301 -7.78 -11.95 8.33
CA ILE A 301 -8.30 -11.48 7.03
C ILE A 301 -9.79 -11.80 6.82
N LYS A 302 -10.32 -12.75 7.57
CA LYS A 302 -11.75 -13.13 7.56
C LYS A 302 -12.59 -12.38 8.60
N GLU A 303 -11.96 -11.56 9.44
CA GLU A 303 -12.67 -10.73 10.42
C GLU A 303 -13.12 -9.43 9.77
N TYR A 304 -14.42 -9.33 9.47
CA TYR A 304 -15.03 -8.17 8.82
C TYR A 304 -15.70 -7.19 9.77
N ASP A 305 -15.80 -7.53 11.08
CA ASP A 305 -16.30 -6.61 12.08
C ASP A 305 -15.18 -5.62 12.47
N ILE A 306 -15.21 -4.45 11.88
CA ILE A 306 -14.20 -3.40 12.09
C ILE A 306 -14.22 -2.83 13.50
N ILE A 307 -15.31 -2.99 14.26
CA ILE A 307 -15.43 -2.55 15.65
C ILE A 307 -14.70 -3.53 16.54
N THR A 308 -15.09 -4.80 16.50
CA THR A 308 -14.48 -5.87 17.31
C THR A 308 -13.00 -6.05 16.98
N SER A 309 -12.62 -5.97 15.71
CA SER A 309 -11.24 -6.08 15.26
C SER A 309 -10.42 -4.80 15.47
N ARG A 310 -11.05 -3.71 15.91
CA ARG A 310 -10.43 -2.39 16.09
C ARG A 310 -9.67 -1.91 14.86
N SER A 311 -10.28 -2.12 13.69
CA SER A 311 -9.68 -1.76 12.41
C SER A 311 -9.98 -0.32 12.04
N THR A 312 -9.22 0.21 11.11
CA THR A 312 -9.30 1.57 10.58
C THR A 312 -9.01 2.66 11.63
N TYR A 313 -8.79 3.89 11.18
CA TYR A 313 -8.53 5.03 12.06
C TYR A 313 -9.66 5.31 13.07
N MET A 314 -10.89 4.83 12.79
CA MET A 314 -12.05 5.07 13.64
C MET A 314 -12.03 4.24 14.94
N TYR A 315 -11.40 3.07 14.92
CA TYR A 315 -11.42 2.11 16.03
C TYR A 315 -10.03 1.65 16.46
N TYR A 316 -8.99 1.86 15.62
CA TYR A 316 -7.63 1.47 15.94
C TYR A 316 -7.04 2.34 17.05
N ASP A 317 -6.72 1.75 18.16
CA ASP A 317 -6.18 2.40 19.37
C ASP A 317 -4.64 2.34 19.46
N GLY A 318 -3.98 1.64 18.53
CA GLY A 318 -2.54 1.58 18.44
C GLY A 318 -1.89 2.84 17.81
N GLU A 319 -0.57 2.79 17.70
CA GLU A 319 0.21 3.84 17.05
C GLU A 319 0.50 3.47 15.59
N PRO A 320 -0.19 4.06 14.61
CA PRO A 320 0.08 3.76 13.21
C PRO A 320 1.46 4.29 12.78
N LEU A 321 2.02 3.72 11.71
CA LEU A 321 3.21 4.29 11.06
C LEU A 321 2.89 5.67 10.49
N TYR A 322 1.78 5.76 9.73
CA TYR A 322 1.19 7.02 9.30
C TYR A 322 -0.32 6.95 9.52
N PRO A 323 -0.89 7.88 10.30
CA PRO A 323 -2.32 7.91 10.54
C PRO A 323 -3.11 8.27 9.28
N PHE A 324 -4.39 7.92 9.26
CA PHE A 324 -5.32 8.40 8.25
C PHE A 324 -5.30 9.95 8.20
N GLY A 325 -5.24 10.50 6.99
CA GLY A 325 -5.16 11.93 6.77
C GLY A 325 -3.76 12.53 6.89
N PHE A 326 -2.73 11.74 7.24
CA PHE A 326 -1.36 12.21 7.39
C PHE A 326 -0.75 12.64 6.06
N GLY A 327 0.04 13.71 6.10
CA GLY A 327 0.88 14.18 5.02
C GLY A 327 1.60 15.46 5.44
N LEU A 328 2.82 15.64 4.94
CA LEU A 328 3.64 16.82 5.22
C LEU A 328 3.58 17.80 4.04
N SER A 329 3.91 19.04 4.34
CA SER A 329 4.06 20.14 3.38
C SER A 329 5.40 20.84 3.63
N TYR A 330 5.88 21.59 2.66
CA TYR A 330 6.98 22.54 2.88
C TYR A 330 6.53 23.78 3.65
N SER A 331 5.19 23.97 3.79
CA SER A 331 4.59 25.01 4.61
C SER A 331 4.10 24.45 5.95
N SER A 332 4.02 25.31 6.95
CA SER A 332 3.50 24.98 8.29
C SER A 332 2.25 25.81 8.55
N PHE A 333 1.26 25.19 9.21
CA PHE A 333 -0.04 25.80 9.43
C PHE A 333 -0.43 25.76 10.90
N GLU A 334 -1.03 26.85 11.39
CA GLU A 334 -1.62 26.95 12.73
C GLU A 334 -3.14 27.13 12.60
N TYR A 335 -3.87 26.47 13.50
CA TYR A 335 -5.35 26.50 13.53
C TYR A 335 -5.81 27.26 14.76
N SER A 336 -6.88 28.07 14.59
CA SER A 336 -7.50 28.81 15.69
C SER A 336 -9.00 29.01 15.47
N ASP A 337 -9.68 29.47 16.52
CA ASP A 337 -11.06 29.97 16.48
C ASP A 337 -12.07 28.98 15.90
N LEU A 338 -11.93 27.68 16.24
CA LEU A 338 -12.92 26.68 15.84
C LEU A 338 -14.27 26.99 16.50
N THR A 339 -15.29 27.20 15.68
CA THR A 339 -16.67 27.37 16.12
C THR A 339 -17.57 26.33 15.46
N VAL A 340 -18.53 25.83 16.23
CA VAL A 340 -19.47 24.79 15.79
C VAL A 340 -20.88 25.22 16.17
N ASN A 341 -21.78 25.27 15.17
CA ASN A 341 -23.20 25.60 15.36
C ASN A 341 -24.06 24.50 14.74
N ALA A 342 -24.87 23.85 15.57
CA ALA A 342 -25.85 22.89 15.11
C ALA A 342 -27.12 23.63 14.63
N LEU A 343 -27.40 23.52 13.33
CA LEU A 343 -28.62 24.01 12.69
C LEU A 343 -29.60 22.82 12.51
N ASP A 344 -30.76 23.05 11.93
CA ASP A 344 -31.78 22.01 11.81
C ASP A 344 -31.33 20.86 10.88
N ASP A 345 -30.68 21.17 9.78
CA ASP A 345 -30.29 20.24 8.71
C ASP A 345 -28.77 19.99 8.59
N CYS A 346 -27.96 20.88 9.16
CA CYS A 346 -26.51 20.78 9.05
C CYS A 346 -25.77 21.23 10.33
N ILE A 347 -24.49 20.91 10.39
CA ILE A 347 -23.55 21.47 11.36
C ILE A 347 -22.68 22.48 10.63
N LYS A 348 -22.75 23.72 11.01
CA LYS A 348 -21.89 24.78 10.46
C LYS A 348 -20.64 24.94 11.30
N ILE A 349 -19.48 24.70 10.66
CA ILE A 349 -18.17 24.76 11.30
C ILE A 349 -17.35 25.88 10.68
N SER A 350 -16.71 26.69 11.51
CA SER A 350 -15.73 27.68 11.02
C SER A 350 -14.42 27.54 11.79
N VAL A 351 -13.30 27.65 11.08
CA VAL A 351 -11.95 27.60 11.63
C VAL A 351 -11.02 28.53 10.87
N ASN A 352 -10.11 29.18 11.57
CA ASN A 352 -9.05 29.97 10.98
C ASN A 352 -7.80 29.11 10.84
N VAL A 353 -7.15 29.17 9.65
CA VAL A 353 -5.89 28.48 9.37
C VAL A 353 -4.88 29.48 8.84
N LYS A 354 -3.77 29.62 9.54
CA LYS A 354 -2.68 30.54 9.19
C LYS A 354 -1.50 29.75 8.63
N ASN A 355 -1.00 30.13 7.47
CA ASN A 355 0.30 29.71 6.99
C ASN A 355 1.40 30.50 7.73
N THR A 356 2.19 29.81 8.52
CA THR A 356 3.27 30.43 9.33
C THR A 356 4.62 30.40 8.62
N SER A 357 4.66 29.90 7.40
CA SER A 357 5.88 29.79 6.58
C SER A 357 6.05 30.99 5.64
N ASP A 358 7.22 31.06 5.03
CA ASP A 358 7.58 32.01 3.97
C ASP A 358 7.23 31.52 2.55
N THR A 359 6.52 30.40 2.43
CA THR A 359 6.18 29.75 1.17
C THR A 359 4.68 29.50 1.14
N ASP A 360 4.05 29.80 -0.01
CA ASP A 360 2.66 29.46 -0.26
C ASP A 360 2.45 27.95 -0.16
N GLY A 361 1.32 27.53 0.37
CA GLY A 361 1.05 26.09 0.50
C GLY A 361 -0.44 25.79 0.61
N ASP A 362 -0.76 24.55 0.24
CA ASP A 362 -2.09 24.01 0.43
C ASP A 362 -2.17 23.28 1.76
N GLU A 363 -3.24 23.52 2.50
CA GLU A 363 -3.60 22.72 3.66
C GLU A 363 -4.89 21.94 3.39
N VAL A 364 -4.96 20.71 3.86
CA VAL A 364 -6.18 19.89 3.86
C VAL A 364 -6.71 19.87 5.29
N VAL A 365 -7.63 20.78 5.55
CA VAL A 365 -8.29 20.92 6.85
C VAL A 365 -9.30 19.80 7.00
N GLN A 366 -9.13 18.95 8.00
CA GLN A 366 -9.96 17.76 8.24
C GLN A 366 -10.79 17.98 9.51
N ILE A 367 -12.08 17.71 9.41
CA ILE A 367 -13.02 17.83 10.53
C ILE A 367 -13.47 16.44 10.94
N TYR A 368 -13.15 16.09 12.17
CA TYR A 368 -13.54 14.86 12.82
C TYR A 368 -14.58 15.13 13.91
N PHE A 369 -15.32 14.11 14.29
CA PHE A 369 -16.17 14.18 15.47
C PHE A 369 -16.13 12.89 16.28
N SER A 370 -16.39 13.01 17.56
CA SER A 370 -16.77 11.92 18.47
C SER A 370 -18.03 12.32 19.20
N ALA A 371 -18.82 11.33 19.64
CA ALA A 371 -20.03 11.54 20.42
C ALA A 371 -19.95 10.64 21.66
N ASP A 372 -20.37 11.16 22.81
CA ASP A 372 -20.37 10.42 24.08
C ASP A 372 -21.41 9.27 24.11
N THR A 373 -22.41 9.35 23.24
CA THR A 373 -23.46 8.34 23.06
C THR A 373 -23.21 7.37 21.92
N ALA A 374 -22.16 7.58 21.11
CA ALA A 374 -21.79 6.66 20.06
C ALA A 374 -20.78 5.63 20.61
N PRO A 375 -21.11 4.35 20.69
CA PRO A 375 -20.24 3.36 21.29
C PRO A 375 -18.93 3.21 20.50
N GLU A 376 -17.82 3.11 21.25
CA GLU A 376 -16.51 2.58 20.86
C GLU A 376 -15.71 3.33 19.80
N ARG A 377 -16.27 4.33 19.14
CA ARG A 377 -15.58 5.10 18.10
C ARG A 377 -14.63 6.14 18.71
N ILE A 378 -13.36 6.13 18.26
CA ILE A 378 -12.40 7.16 18.65
C ILE A 378 -12.78 8.50 18.00
N SER A 379 -12.90 8.51 16.67
CA SER A 379 -13.34 9.67 15.90
C SER A 379 -13.73 9.28 14.48
N LYS A 380 -14.59 10.06 13.83
CA LYS A 380 -15.01 9.88 12.44
C LYS A 380 -14.82 11.17 11.65
N LEU A 381 -14.20 11.07 10.48
CA LEU A 381 -14.14 12.19 9.54
C LEU A 381 -15.56 12.53 9.05
N CYS A 382 -15.99 13.78 9.21
CA CYS A 382 -17.28 14.24 8.72
C CYS A 382 -17.17 15.27 7.59
N GLY A 383 -16.03 15.94 7.44
CA GLY A 383 -15.78 16.87 6.36
C GLY A 383 -14.31 17.19 6.20
N PHE A 384 -13.94 17.71 5.04
CA PHE A 384 -12.60 18.27 4.79
C PHE A 384 -12.66 19.29 3.67
N GLU A 385 -11.67 20.19 3.67
CA GLU A 385 -11.49 21.17 2.61
C GLU A 385 -10.00 21.39 2.35
N ARG A 386 -9.63 21.44 1.07
CA ARG A 386 -8.29 21.83 0.63
C ARG A 386 -8.29 23.31 0.28
N VAL A 387 -7.39 24.06 0.88
CA VAL A 387 -7.29 25.51 0.70
C VAL A 387 -5.84 25.92 0.46
N THR A 388 -5.61 26.77 -0.54
CA THR A 388 -4.32 27.43 -0.76
C THR A 388 -4.22 28.65 0.13
N ILE A 389 -3.16 28.71 0.96
CA ILE A 389 -2.91 29.82 1.87
C ILE A 389 -1.53 30.40 1.56
N LYS A 390 -1.48 31.69 1.23
CA LYS A 390 -0.22 32.36 0.95
C LYS A 390 0.64 32.49 2.20
N ALA A 391 1.93 32.64 1.98
CA ALA A 391 2.91 32.86 3.04
C ALA A 391 2.49 33.97 4.01
N GLY A 392 2.40 33.64 5.30
CA GLY A 392 2.02 34.58 6.36
C GLY A 392 0.52 34.90 6.44
N GLU A 393 -0.32 34.52 5.47
CA GLU A 393 -1.76 34.82 5.46
C GLU A 393 -2.56 33.81 6.30
N THR A 394 -3.78 34.24 6.64
CA THR A 394 -4.78 33.44 7.35
C THR A 394 -6.02 33.30 6.45
N ALA A 395 -6.43 32.03 6.23
CA ALA A 395 -7.70 31.71 5.61
C ALA A 395 -8.76 31.40 6.68
N LYS A 396 -9.97 31.90 6.52
CA LYS A 396 -11.11 31.49 7.30
C LYS A 396 -11.97 30.55 6.48
N LEU A 397 -12.04 29.28 6.95
CA LEU A 397 -12.88 28.27 6.33
C LEU A 397 -14.24 28.21 6.99
N SER A 398 -15.25 27.83 6.21
CA SER A 398 -16.60 27.57 6.70
C SER A 398 -17.18 26.39 5.98
N LEU A 399 -17.37 25.29 6.72
CA LEU A 399 -17.91 24.04 6.20
C LEU A 399 -19.34 23.84 6.72
N GLU A 400 -20.21 23.36 5.85
CA GLU A 400 -21.55 22.91 6.22
C GLU A 400 -21.58 21.38 6.08
N ILE A 401 -21.67 20.70 7.22
CA ILE A 401 -21.67 19.24 7.31
C ILE A 401 -23.13 18.78 7.43
N PRO A 402 -23.65 18.02 6.46
CA PRO A 402 -24.98 17.43 6.56
C PRO A 402 -25.09 16.57 7.82
N LYS A 403 -26.20 16.67 8.55
CA LYS A 403 -26.39 15.93 9.81
C LYS A 403 -26.31 14.41 9.64
N GLU A 404 -26.68 13.89 8.47
CA GLU A 404 -26.58 12.48 8.13
C GLU A 404 -25.15 11.92 8.24
N ARG A 405 -24.13 12.79 8.15
CA ARG A 405 -22.72 12.39 8.39
C ARG A 405 -22.46 11.98 9.84
N LEU A 406 -23.31 12.43 10.78
CA LEU A 406 -23.19 12.12 12.21
C LEU A 406 -23.89 10.82 12.61
N GLU A 407 -24.70 10.27 11.73
CA GLU A 407 -25.45 9.05 12.01
C GLU A 407 -24.56 7.87 12.40
N ALA A 408 -25.05 7.09 13.35
CA ALA A 408 -24.55 5.79 13.70
C ALA A 408 -25.68 4.75 13.65
N TYR A 409 -25.33 3.51 13.42
CA TYR A 409 -26.33 2.44 13.36
C TYR A 409 -26.83 2.12 14.75
N SER A 410 -28.14 2.23 14.95
CA SER A 410 -28.81 1.80 16.19
C SER A 410 -29.13 0.32 16.08
N THR A 411 -28.44 -0.53 16.82
CA THR A 411 -28.73 -1.96 16.91
C THR A 411 -30.09 -2.21 17.54
N VAL A 412 -30.54 -1.30 18.38
CA VAL A 412 -31.87 -1.36 19.02
C VAL A 412 -33.00 -1.11 18.02
N ASN A 413 -32.88 -0.06 17.20
CA ASN A 413 -33.92 0.36 16.25
C ASN A 413 -33.73 -0.20 14.83
N GLY A 414 -32.57 -0.83 14.56
CA GLY A 414 -32.23 -1.42 13.27
C GLY A 414 -32.10 -0.42 12.12
N ARG A 415 -31.68 0.80 12.39
CA ARG A 415 -31.53 1.87 11.40
C ARG A 415 -30.43 2.88 11.79
N MET A 416 -30.03 3.71 10.83
CA MET A 416 -29.14 4.83 11.06
C MET A 416 -29.88 5.94 11.81
N GLU A 417 -29.27 6.49 12.85
CA GLU A 417 -29.82 7.54 13.71
C GLU A 417 -28.73 8.48 14.21
N ILE A 418 -29.13 9.74 14.47
CA ILE A 418 -28.32 10.70 15.21
C ILE A 418 -28.78 10.61 16.66
N PHE A 419 -27.90 10.30 17.59
CA PHE A 419 -28.21 10.19 19.00
C PHE A 419 -28.14 11.56 19.68
N SER A 420 -29.04 11.80 20.67
CA SER A 420 -28.92 12.96 21.53
C SER A 420 -27.67 12.85 22.41
N GLY A 421 -26.92 13.93 22.54
CA GLY A 421 -25.76 13.95 23.42
C GLY A 421 -24.75 15.05 23.08
N LYS A 422 -23.61 14.96 23.75
CA LYS A 422 -22.49 15.85 23.51
C LYS A 422 -21.64 15.33 22.34
N TYR A 423 -21.43 16.20 21.36
CA TYR A 423 -20.55 15.95 20.22
C TYR A 423 -19.34 16.84 20.33
N SER A 424 -18.15 16.28 20.24
CA SER A 424 -16.88 16.97 20.19
C SER A 424 -16.38 17.00 18.73
N PHE A 425 -16.34 18.18 18.13
CA PHE A 425 -15.80 18.39 16.80
C PHE A 425 -14.33 18.80 16.89
N MET A 426 -13.51 18.22 16.03
CA MET A 426 -12.06 18.33 16.05
C MET A 426 -11.56 18.74 14.66
N ALA A 427 -10.86 19.87 14.57
CA ALA A 427 -10.18 20.28 13.36
C ALA A 427 -8.69 19.95 13.44
N GLY A 428 -8.14 19.33 12.39
CA GLY A 428 -6.76 18.92 12.39
C GLY A 428 -6.20 18.60 11.01
N ALA A 429 -4.91 18.26 10.94
CA ALA A 429 -4.20 17.91 9.73
C ALA A 429 -4.18 16.39 9.47
N SER A 430 -4.61 15.58 10.45
CA SER A 430 -4.81 14.14 10.33
C SER A 430 -5.69 13.64 11.50
N SER A 431 -6.05 12.36 11.48
CA SER A 431 -6.82 11.72 12.58
C SER A 431 -6.08 11.68 13.92
N LYS A 432 -4.78 11.89 13.94
CA LYS A 432 -3.95 11.96 15.17
C LYS A 432 -3.34 13.36 15.41
N ASP A 433 -3.34 14.25 14.45
CA ASP A 433 -2.88 15.64 14.58
C ASP A 433 -4.08 16.57 14.66
N ILE A 434 -4.76 16.55 15.82
CA ILE A 434 -5.88 17.43 16.15
C ILE A 434 -5.35 18.74 16.76
N ARG A 435 -5.76 19.88 16.22
CA ARG A 435 -5.24 21.20 16.58
C ARG A 435 -6.27 22.09 17.29
N CYS A 436 -7.55 21.90 17.01
CA CYS A 436 -8.64 22.61 17.66
C CYS A 436 -9.79 21.65 17.99
N THR A 437 -10.49 21.91 19.09
CA THR A 437 -11.68 21.13 19.48
C THR A 437 -12.77 22.08 19.98
N ALA A 438 -14.02 21.77 19.65
CA ALA A 438 -15.20 22.50 20.14
C ALA A 438 -16.36 21.51 20.36
N ASP A 439 -17.09 21.72 21.43
CA ASP A 439 -18.20 20.86 21.84
C ASP A 439 -19.55 21.51 21.50
N VAL A 440 -20.53 20.67 21.16
CA VAL A 440 -21.93 21.12 20.95
C VAL A 440 -22.88 20.02 21.40
N MET A 441 -24.03 20.43 21.96
CA MET A 441 -25.13 19.51 22.24
C MET A 441 -25.97 19.31 20.99
N ILE A 442 -26.23 18.08 20.62
CA ILE A 442 -27.10 17.73 19.49
C ILE A 442 -28.30 16.97 20.02
N SER A 443 -29.48 17.39 19.57
CA SER A 443 -30.73 16.67 19.85
C SER A 443 -30.98 15.66 18.74
N GLY A 444 -31.36 14.45 19.10
CA GLY A 444 -31.62 13.35 18.19
C GLY A 444 -32.42 12.26 18.88
N ALA A 445 -32.19 11.01 18.48
CA ALA A 445 -32.80 9.87 19.16
C ALA A 445 -32.25 9.72 20.59
N GLU A 446 -33.13 9.45 21.53
CA GLU A 446 -32.73 9.05 22.87
C GLU A 446 -32.20 7.63 22.85
N ALA A 447 -31.24 7.33 23.75
CA ALA A 447 -30.83 5.96 23.98
C ALA A 447 -32.05 5.13 24.40
N SER A 448 -32.45 4.22 23.56
CA SER A 448 -33.61 3.39 23.81
C SER A 448 -33.19 1.98 24.19
N PHE A 449 -34.05 1.29 24.98
CA PHE A 449 -33.89 -0.11 25.29
C PHE A 449 -34.67 -0.96 24.28
N ARG A 450 -34.13 -2.13 23.94
CA ARG A 450 -34.91 -3.13 23.19
C ARG A 450 -36.08 -3.59 24.03
N LYS A 451 -37.28 -3.38 23.52
CA LYS A 451 -38.51 -3.87 24.15
C LYS A 451 -38.64 -5.36 23.88
N CYS A 452 -38.42 -6.18 24.88
CA CYS A 452 -38.44 -7.64 24.73
C CYS A 452 -39.83 -8.24 24.51
N GLY A 453 -40.89 -7.44 24.39
CA GLY A 453 -42.20 -7.84 23.87
C GLY A 453 -42.33 -7.83 22.34
N GLU A 454 -41.31 -7.37 21.64
CA GLU A 454 -41.25 -7.30 20.17
C GLU A 454 -40.19 -8.26 19.59
N THR A 455 -40.30 -8.60 18.32
CA THR A 455 -39.32 -9.46 17.64
C THR A 455 -37.99 -8.72 17.50
N VAL A 456 -36.92 -9.27 18.08
CA VAL A 456 -35.56 -8.79 17.89
C VAL A 456 -34.88 -9.63 16.78
N TYR A 457 -34.53 -9.01 15.69
CA TYR A 457 -33.87 -9.68 14.55
C TYR A 457 -32.40 -9.91 14.83
N CYS A 458 -31.88 -11.07 14.46
CA CYS A 458 -30.46 -11.41 14.66
C CYS A 458 -29.48 -10.47 13.95
N LYS A 459 -29.88 -9.83 12.85
CA LYS A 459 -29.10 -8.81 12.15
C LYS A 459 -28.84 -7.54 12.98
N ASN A 460 -29.63 -7.29 14.00
CA ASN A 460 -29.55 -6.16 14.92
C ASN A 460 -28.85 -6.55 16.23
N ASN A 461 -27.98 -7.53 16.20
CA ASN A 461 -27.18 -7.94 17.35
C ASN A 461 -26.10 -6.90 17.68
N ASP A 462 -25.61 -6.93 18.91
CA ASP A 462 -24.50 -6.10 19.36
C ASP A 462 -23.16 -6.83 19.16
N SER A 463 -23.15 -8.16 19.30
CA SER A 463 -21.97 -8.97 19.01
C SER A 463 -22.30 -10.40 18.62
N ILE A 464 -21.41 -11.03 17.85
CA ILE A 464 -21.46 -12.45 17.49
C ILE A 464 -20.11 -13.07 17.84
N PHE A 465 -20.11 -14.13 18.64
CA PHE A 465 -18.92 -14.91 18.96
C PHE A 465 -19.01 -16.30 18.33
N ARG A 466 -17.98 -16.70 17.58
CA ARG A 466 -17.90 -17.97 16.85
C ARG A 466 -19.11 -18.26 15.95
N GLY A 467 -19.61 -17.22 15.30
CA GLY A 467 -20.70 -17.28 14.36
C GLY A 467 -20.55 -16.28 13.25
N SER A 468 -21.45 -16.30 12.29
CA SER A 468 -21.53 -15.34 11.20
C SER A 468 -22.97 -15.04 10.83
N LEU A 469 -23.24 -13.81 10.38
CA LEU A 469 -24.49 -13.45 9.74
C LEU A 469 -24.51 -14.00 8.31
N GLY A 470 -25.65 -14.57 7.93
CA GLY A 470 -25.93 -14.99 6.59
C GLY A 470 -27.31 -14.51 6.15
N PHE A 471 -27.55 -14.44 4.85
CA PHE A 471 -28.85 -14.11 4.26
C PHE A 471 -29.41 -15.28 3.47
N SER A 472 -30.63 -15.70 3.78
CA SER A 472 -31.32 -16.76 3.05
C SER A 472 -32.24 -16.17 1.99
N ASN A 473 -31.89 -16.30 0.71
CA ASN A 473 -32.75 -15.89 -0.40
C ASN A 473 -34.07 -16.63 -0.40
N ALA A 474 -34.09 -17.90 0.03
CA ALA A 474 -35.31 -18.72 0.06
C ALA A 474 -36.31 -18.23 1.12
N LYS A 475 -35.82 -17.69 2.25
CA LYS A 475 -36.66 -17.15 3.35
C LYS A 475 -36.75 -15.61 3.29
N ASN A 476 -35.94 -14.98 2.46
CA ASN A 476 -35.77 -13.52 2.37
C ASN A 476 -35.50 -12.89 3.74
N ASP A 477 -34.63 -13.53 4.53
CA ASP A 477 -34.33 -13.10 5.89
C ASP A 477 -32.89 -13.45 6.31
N TRP A 478 -32.40 -12.77 7.35
CA TRP A 478 -31.10 -12.98 7.95
C TRP A 478 -31.11 -14.10 8.97
N TYR A 479 -30.00 -14.80 9.09
CA TYR A 479 -29.77 -15.83 10.12
C TYR A 479 -28.36 -15.74 10.69
N VAL A 480 -28.15 -16.28 11.89
CA VAL A 480 -26.82 -16.51 12.48
C VAL A 480 -26.48 -17.98 12.33
N LYS A 481 -25.32 -18.25 11.72
CA LYS A 481 -24.75 -19.59 11.66
C LYS A 481 -23.61 -19.67 12.66
N PHE A 482 -23.71 -20.60 13.60
CA PHE A 482 -22.65 -20.90 14.55
C PHE A 482 -21.73 -22.00 14.05
N GLY A 483 -20.44 -21.96 14.49
CA GLY A 483 -19.50 -23.04 14.26
C GLY A 483 -19.73 -24.25 15.17
N ASP A 484 -18.99 -25.34 14.94
CA ASP A 484 -19.19 -26.65 15.61
C ASP A 484 -18.93 -26.66 17.14
N TRP A 485 -18.32 -25.62 17.70
CA TRP A 485 -17.88 -25.54 19.12
C TRP A 485 -18.57 -24.44 19.91
N GLY A 486 -19.83 -24.24 19.66
CA GLY A 486 -20.62 -23.25 20.39
C GLY A 486 -20.24 -21.81 20.01
N GLY A 487 -21.24 -21.02 19.86
CA GLY A 487 -21.13 -19.59 19.62
C GLY A 487 -22.27 -18.90 20.35
N ASN A 488 -22.20 -17.57 20.40
CA ASN A 488 -23.31 -16.79 20.91
C ASN A 488 -23.58 -15.57 20.03
N VAL A 489 -24.76 -15.05 20.14
CA VAL A 489 -25.16 -13.75 19.65
C VAL A 489 -25.66 -12.97 20.85
N SER A 490 -25.19 -11.75 21.04
CA SER A 490 -25.53 -10.92 22.18
C SER A 490 -26.40 -9.74 21.76
N PHE A 491 -27.38 -9.44 22.60
CA PHE A 491 -28.23 -8.27 22.51
C PHE A 491 -28.15 -7.53 23.85
N GLU A 492 -27.61 -6.32 23.80
CA GLU A 492 -27.48 -5.46 24.97
C GLU A 492 -28.71 -4.55 25.11
N SER A 493 -28.77 -3.84 26.22
CA SER A 493 -29.84 -2.86 26.52
C SER A 493 -31.24 -3.41 26.30
N CYS A 494 -31.50 -4.66 26.76
CA CYS A 494 -32.80 -5.29 26.72
C CYS A 494 -33.63 -4.98 27.96
N GLN A 495 -34.89 -4.54 27.80
CA GLN A 495 -35.85 -4.30 28.87
C GLN A 495 -36.88 -5.43 28.89
N PHE A 496 -36.87 -6.22 29.97
CA PHE A 496 -37.71 -7.39 30.15
C PHE A 496 -38.94 -7.10 31.04
N ASP A 497 -39.69 -6.07 30.71
CA ASP A 497 -40.87 -5.69 31.49
C ASP A 497 -41.98 -6.72 31.37
N GLY A 498 -42.12 -7.59 32.40
CA GLY A 498 -43.18 -8.57 32.48
C GLY A 498 -43.05 -9.78 31.56
N ALA A 499 -41.89 -9.99 30.91
CA ALA A 499 -41.64 -11.17 30.07
C ALA A 499 -41.29 -12.37 30.96
N ASP A 500 -42.03 -13.49 30.82
CA ASP A 500 -41.84 -14.73 31.56
C ASP A 500 -41.23 -15.86 30.71
N HIS A 501 -41.10 -15.64 29.40
CA HIS A 501 -40.45 -16.57 28.47
C HIS A 501 -39.85 -15.85 27.27
N MET A 502 -38.91 -16.51 26.64
CA MET A 502 -38.28 -16.06 25.37
C MET A 502 -38.47 -17.13 24.29
N ILE A 503 -38.88 -16.74 23.12
CA ILE A 503 -39.01 -17.63 21.97
C ILE A 503 -37.85 -17.36 21.01
N VAL A 504 -37.10 -18.41 20.72
CA VAL A 504 -36.01 -18.36 19.74
C VAL A 504 -36.42 -19.18 18.50
N TYR A 505 -36.42 -18.53 17.32
CA TYR A 505 -36.63 -19.24 16.08
C TYR A 505 -35.31 -19.76 15.56
N ALA A 506 -35.13 -21.09 15.58
CA ALA A 506 -33.98 -21.77 15.02
C ALA A 506 -34.40 -22.69 13.88
N SER A 507 -33.58 -22.84 12.85
CA SER A 507 -33.84 -23.72 11.70
C SER A 507 -32.65 -24.61 11.39
#